data_2cfad05a99f910b3e43ce6dae0c1d3a2
#
_entry.id   2cfad05a99f910b3e43ce6dae0c1d3a2
#
_cell.length_a   1.000
_cell.length_b   1.000
_cell.length_c   1.000
_cell.angle_alpha   90.00
_cell.angle_beta   90.00
_cell.angle_gamma   90.00
#
_symmetry.space_group_name_H-M   'P 1'
#
loop_
_entity.id
_entity.type
_entity.pdbx_description
1 polymer ?
#
loop_
_entity_poly.entity_id
_entity_poly.type
_entity_poly.pdbx_seq_one_letter_code
_entity_poly.pdbx_strand_id
1 'polypeptide(L)'
;MKDKVIGYRTEFPSNMLSWVAGVNYDYRSSDDKFLNSGNIKYYDYSMKTRMASILTNSAEDINTHKNDFGISNALRYRITPNLMAKASLGYDVRLPSEEELLGDGYVIAPAGNLIPERNTSVNVGMLFDLTGKSPSNLQIEVNGFYMYLQNMIRFTGGFLQSQYQNFGEMRTFGVEAEVKADVTRWLYGYVNATYQDLRDTRKYEQNTTVANPTKGSRMPNIPYLMANAGVEFHKENLFGGKGMNTRIFSDASFVEEYLYDFEQSQFQQHRIPRTISCSMGFEQSFGNGRYFIMGNISNLTDTQIISEFNRPLPGRSFTVRFRYVFK
;
A
#
# COMPACT_ATOMS: atom_id res chain seq x y z
N MET A 1 18.03 -44.78 -13.85
CA MET A 1 16.66 -44.53 -13.41
C MET A 1 16.06 -43.49 -14.37
N LYS A 2 15.04 -43.80 -15.11
CA LYS A 2 14.42 -42.85 -16.02
C LYS A 2 13.51 -41.96 -15.20
N ASP A 3 13.93 -40.75 -14.91
CA ASP A 3 13.12 -39.76 -14.23
C ASP A 3 11.95 -39.37 -15.11
N LYS A 4 10.76 -39.77 -14.71
CA LYS A 4 9.52 -39.36 -15.36
C LYS A 4 9.18 -37.98 -14.79
N VAL A 5 9.43 -36.95 -15.54
CA VAL A 5 8.95 -35.60 -15.20
C VAL A 5 7.42 -35.61 -15.43
N ILE A 6 6.66 -35.63 -14.35
CA ILE A 6 5.20 -35.48 -14.36
C ILE A 6 4.88 -34.10 -13.83
N GLY A 7 4.64 -33.16 -14.73
CA GLY A 7 4.29 -31.78 -14.40
C GLY A 7 5.48 -30.92 -13.97
N TYR A 8 5.20 -29.69 -13.54
CA TYR A 8 6.19 -28.71 -13.04
C TYR A 8 6.69 -29.01 -11.63
N ARG A 9 6.49 -30.21 -11.13
CA ARG A 9 6.96 -30.60 -9.81
C ARG A 9 8.47 -30.68 -9.84
N THR A 10 9.14 -29.75 -9.15
CA THR A 10 10.56 -29.87 -8.89
C THR A 10 10.78 -31.02 -7.90
N GLU A 11 11.05 -32.21 -8.42
CA GLU A 11 11.49 -33.35 -7.59
C GLU A 11 12.96 -33.18 -7.13
N PHE A 12 13.56 -32.03 -7.46
CA PHE A 12 14.96 -31.72 -7.19
C PHE A 12 15.09 -30.88 -5.91
N PRO A 13 16.04 -31.20 -5.04
CA PRO A 13 16.28 -30.39 -3.86
C PRO A 13 16.67 -28.97 -4.26
N SER A 14 15.95 -28.00 -3.77
CA SER A 14 16.28 -26.57 -3.88
C SER A 14 16.84 -26.11 -2.55
N ASN A 15 17.97 -25.41 -2.60
CA ASN A 15 18.57 -24.76 -1.46
C ASN A 15 18.58 -23.27 -1.69
N MET A 16 17.94 -22.53 -0.80
CA MET A 16 18.02 -21.08 -0.76
C MET A 16 18.57 -20.62 0.57
N LEU A 17 19.57 -19.77 0.53
CA LEU A 17 20.11 -19.09 1.69
C LEU A 17 20.03 -17.59 1.45
N SER A 18 19.35 -16.89 2.32
CA SER A 18 19.31 -15.43 2.33
C SER A 18 19.64 -14.90 3.72
N TRP A 19 20.41 -13.83 3.80
CA TRP A 19 20.68 -13.15 5.05
C TRP A 19 20.77 -11.64 4.83
N VAL A 20 20.47 -10.92 5.88
CA VAL A 20 20.55 -9.46 5.91
C VAL A 20 21.30 -9.06 7.15
N ALA A 21 22.36 -8.27 6.96
CA ALA A 21 23.07 -7.63 8.05
C ALA A 21 22.91 -6.12 7.97
N GLY A 22 22.74 -5.45 9.10
CA GLY A 22 22.55 -4.02 9.08
C GLY A 22 22.96 -3.31 10.36
N VAL A 23 23.18 -2.01 10.23
CA VAL A 23 23.47 -1.11 11.34
C VAL A 23 22.42 -0.01 11.31
N ASN A 24 21.81 0.24 12.47
CA ASN A 24 20.88 1.34 12.68
C ASN A 24 21.50 2.33 13.65
N TYR A 25 21.16 3.60 13.47
CA TYR A 25 21.44 4.63 14.45
C TYR A 25 20.23 5.54 14.65
N ASP A 26 20.10 6.04 15.88
CA ASP A 26 19.13 7.03 16.27
C ASP A 26 19.85 8.14 17.04
N TYR A 27 19.63 9.36 16.60
CA TYR A 27 20.13 10.55 17.24
C TYR A 27 19.00 11.47 17.62
N ARG A 28 18.96 11.91 18.86
CA ARG A 28 18.02 12.92 19.37
C ARG A 28 18.80 14.04 20.05
N SER A 29 18.54 15.29 19.66
CA SER A 29 19.13 16.44 20.33
C SER A 29 18.59 16.59 21.76
N SER A 30 19.37 17.18 22.63
CA SER A 30 19.02 17.39 24.05
C SER A 30 17.78 18.28 24.26
N ASP A 31 17.48 19.16 23.31
CA ASP A 31 16.30 20.03 23.30
C ASP A 31 15.09 19.41 22.58
N ASP A 32 15.20 18.16 22.17
CA ASP A 32 14.16 17.38 21.47
C ASP A 32 13.64 18.00 20.15
N LYS A 33 14.38 18.98 19.59
CA LYS A 33 14.01 19.62 18.34
C LYS A 33 14.40 18.81 17.12
N PHE A 34 15.53 18.12 17.18
CA PHE A 34 16.09 17.39 16.08
C PHE A 34 16.13 15.89 16.39
N LEU A 35 15.58 15.09 15.49
CA LEU A 35 15.67 13.65 15.53
C LEU A 35 16.13 13.17 14.17
N ASN A 36 17.15 12.32 14.15
CA ASN A 36 17.66 11.70 12.94
C ASN A 36 17.83 10.19 13.17
N SER A 37 17.25 9.39 12.28
CA SER A 37 17.36 7.94 12.29
C SER A 37 17.84 7.48 10.95
N GLY A 38 18.77 6.55 10.94
CA GLY A 38 19.26 5.99 9.70
C GLY A 38 19.65 4.53 9.83
N ASN A 39 19.67 3.84 8.70
CA ASN A 39 20.13 2.47 8.62
C ASN A 39 20.90 2.22 7.33
N ILE A 40 21.83 1.27 7.42
CA ILE A 40 22.52 0.68 6.27
C ILE A 40 22.34 -0.82 6.41
N LYS A 41 21.94 -1.47 5.32
CA LYS A 41 21.72 -2.92 5.25
C LYS A 41 22.48 -3.51 4.09
N TYR A 42 23.04 -4.67 4.31
CA TYR A 42 23.60 -5.50 3.27
C TYR A 42 22.76 -6.76 3.12
N TYR A 43 22.41 -7.07 1.89
CA TYR A 43 21.59 -8.21 1.51
C TYR A 43 22.45 -9.18 0.71
N ASP A 44 22.32 -10.45 1.03
CA ASP A 44 22.96 -11.53 0.27
C ASP A 44 21.98 -12.68 0.13
N TYR A 45 21.85 -13.22 -1.06
CA TYR A 45 21.12 -14.45 -1.26
C TYR A 45 21.79 -15.34 -2.30
N SER A 46 21.73 -16.62 -2.05
CA SER A 46 22.15 -17.65 -2.98
C SER A 46 21.06 -18.71 -3.12
N MET A 47 20.85 -19.15 -4.34
CA MET A 47 19.92 -20.22 -4.66
C MET A 47 20.55 -21.21 -5.59
N LYS A 48 20.39 -22.50 -5.26
CA LYS A 48 20.74 -23.61 -6.13
C LYS A 48 19.50 -24.47 -6.30
N THR A 49 19.03 -24.58 -7.52
CA THR A 49 17.88 -25.40 -7.85
C THR A 49 18.03 -25.99 -9.24
N ARG A 50 17.28 -27.03 -9.52
CA ARG A 50 17.20 -27.62 -10.85
C ARG A 50 15.79 -27.44 -11.37
N MET A 51 15.64 -26.81 -12.53
CA MET A 51 14.34 -26.57 -13.17
C MET A 51 14.17 -27.49 -14.35
N ALA A 52 13.01 -28.14 -14.41
CA ALA A 52 12.61 -28.91 -15.59
C ALA A 52 11.69 -28.06 -16.46
N SER A 53 12.00 -27.98 -17.75
CA SER A 53 11.14 -27.35 -18.74
C SER A 53 10.32 -28.42 -19.48
N ILE A 54 9.00 -28.32 -19.40
CA ILE A 54 8.10 -29.21 -20.14
C ILE A 54 8.20 -28.95 -21.64
N LEU A 55 8.42 -27.71 -22.03
CA LEU A 55 8.48 -27.32 -23.44
C LEU A 55 9.74 -27.88 -24.14
N THR A 56 10.85 -27.93 -23.44
CA THR A 56 12.12 -28.43 -24.01
C THR A 56 12.46 -29.84 -23.57
N ASN A 57 11.68 -30.44 -22.68
CA ASN A 57 11.96 -31.75 -22.05
C ASN A 57 13.39 -31.84 -21.50
N SER A 58 13.92 -30.73 -21.00
CA SER A 58 15.27 -30.60 -20.46
C SER A 58 15.21 -30.10 -19.02
N ALA A 59 16.24 -30.44 -18.26
CA ALA A 59 16.43 -29.91 -16.91
C ALA A 59 17.69 -29.02 -16.90
N GLU A 60 17.57 -27.83 -16.35
CA GLU A 60 18.64 -26.85 -16.24
C GLU A 60 18.97 -26.59 -14.77
N ASP A 61 20.26 -26.62 -14.44
CA ASP A 61 20.72 -26.26 -13.10
C ASP A 61 20.86 -24.74 -12.99
N ILE A 62 20.10 -24.16 -12.06
CA ILE A 62 20.15 -22.74 -11.75
C ILE A 62 20.98 -22.55 -10.48
N ASN A 63 22.04 -21.78 -10.63
CA ASN A 63 22.87 -21.34 -9.53
C ASN A 63 22.96 -19.81 -9.55
N THR A 64 22.25 -19.18 -8.65
CA THR A 64 22.17 -17.72 -8.56
C THR A 64 22.75 -17.26 -7.24
N HIS A 65 23.66 -16.27 -7.29
CA HIS A 65 24.16 -15.54 -6.14
C HIS A 65 24.05 -14.05 -6.43
N LYS A 66 23.41 -13.31 -5.57
CA LYS A 66 23.22 -11.86 -5.67
C LYS A 66 23.45 -11.21 -4.31
N ASN A 67 24.03 -10.05 -4.35
CA ASN A 67 24.15 -9.17 -3.20
C ASN A 67 23.72 -7.75 -3.58
N ASP A 68 23.29 -7.01 -2.60
CA ASP A 68 22.89 -5.61 -2.74
C ASP A 68 23.01 -4.90 -1.38
N PHE A 69 22.84 -3.59 -1.38
CA PHE A 69 22.81 -2.83 -0.14
C PHE A 69 21.63 -1.85 -0.15
N GLY A 70 21.09 -1.60 1.03
CA GLY A 70 20.06 -0.58 1.25
C GLY A 70 20.58 0.47 2.22
N ILE A 71 20.12 1.70 2.02
CA ILE A 71 20.42 2.81 2.92
C ILE A 71 19.16 3.65 3.07
N SER A 72 18.82 4.03 4.30
CA SER A 72 17.76 5.00 4.53
C SER A 72 18.13 5.96 5.66
N ASN A 73 17.60 7.17 5.54
CA ASN A 73 17.72 8.20 6.56
C ASN A 73 16.41 8.96 6.70
N ALA A 74 15.99 9.22 7.92
CA ALA A 74 14.82 9.99 8.25
C ALA A 74 15.19 11.11 9.23
N LEU A 75 14.66 12.28 8.96
CA LEU A 75 14.90 13.50 9.69
C LEU A 75 13.59 14.11 10.16
N ARG A 76 13.52 14.53 11.40
CA ARG A 76 12.45 15.35 11.96
C ARG A 76 13.05 16.56 12.64
N TYR A 77 12.53 17.73 12.30
CA TYR A 77 12.94 18.99 12.91
C TYR A 77 11.73 19.76 13.43
N ARG A 78 11.71 20.08 14.70
CA ARG A 78 10.68 20.90 15.33
C ARG A 78 11.03 22.38 15.18
N ILE A 79 10.36 23.05 14.21
CA ILE A 79 10.58 24.46 13.90
C ILE A 79 10.02 25.34 15.04
N THR A 80 8.79 25.03 15.48
CA THR A 80 8.14 25.64 16.64
C THR A 80 7.52 24.54 17.51
N PRO A 81 7.01 24.83 18.72
CA PRO A 81 6.31 23.84 19.52
C PRO A 81 5.15 23.15 18.82
N ASN A 82 4.59 23.77 17.77
CA ASN A 82 3.42 23.28 17.04
C ASN A 82 3.71 22.91 15.59
N LEU A 83 4.91 23.16 15.07
CA LEU A 83 5.26 22.96 13.67
C LEU A 83 6.51 22.10 13.56
N MET A 84 6.37 20.98 12.85
CA MET A 84 7.46 20.04 12.56
C MET A 84 7.64 19.87 11.06
N ALA A 85 8.89 19.87 10.61
CA ALA A 85 9.29 19.41 9.29
C ALA A 85 9.81 17.97 9.36
N LYS A 86 9.51 17.19 8.35
CA LYS A 86 9.95 15.79 8.20
C LYS A 86 10.56 15.62 6.82
N ALA A 87 11.62 14.83 6.72
CA ALA A 87 12.19 14.41 5.45
C ALA A 87 12.74 12.99 5.57
N SER A 88 12.64 12.21 4.51
CA SER A 88 13.31 10.92 4.44
C SER A 88 13.83 10.64 3.04
N LEU A 89 14.93 9.91 2.99
CA LEU A 89 15.57 9.39 1.79
C LEU A 89 15.75 7.89 2.00
N GLY A 90 15.46 7.11 0.97
CA GLY A 90 15.64 5.66 1.02
C GLY A 90 16.12 5.11 -0.30
N TYR A 91 17.02 4.14 -0.21
CA TYR A 91 17.35 3.21 -1.26
C TYR A 91 17.20 1.81 -0.68
N ASP A 92 16.08 1.17 -1.00
CA ASP A 92 15.65 -0.08 -0.42
C ASP A 92 15.70 -1.20 -1.45
N VAL A 93 16.03 -2.39 -0.98
CA VAL A 93 16.13 -3.61 -1.79
C VAL A 93 15.15 -4.64 -1.26
N ARG A 94 14.39 -5.25 -2.17
CA ARG A 94 13.55 -6.42 -1.88
C ARG A 94 14.10 -7.62 -2.64
N LEU A 95 14.52 -8.62 -1.89
CA LEU A 95 14.90 -9.90 -2.48
C LEU A 95 13.66 -10.65 -2.98
N PRO A 96 13.75 -11.42 -4.10
CA PRO A 96 12.67 -12.30 -4.51
C PRO A 96 12.33 -13.30 -3.41
N SER A 97 11.05 -13.60 -3.25
CA SER A 97 10.58 -14.65 -2.33
C SER A 97 10.79 -16.05 -2.91
N GLU A 98 10.71 -17.06 -2.05
CA GLU A 98 10.83 -18.46 -2.46
C GLU A 98 9.74 -18.82 -3.49
N GLU A 99 8.49 -18.39 -3.26
CA GLU A 99 7.38 -18.62 -4.18
C GLU A 99 7.61 -17.95 -5.55
N GLU A 100 8.15 -16.73 -5.56
CA GLU A 100 8.47 -16.03 -6.81
C GLU A 100 9.55 -16.74 -7.61
N LEU A 101 10.53 -17.34 -6.94
CA LEU A 101 11.66 -18.03 -7.56
C LEU A 101 11.31 -19.46 -8.00
N LEU A 102 10.58 -20.20 -7.16
CA LEU A 102 10.34 -21.63 -7.35
C LEU A 102 8.95 -21.94 -7.94
N GLY A 103 8.01 -20.98 -7.88
CA GLY A 103 6.62 -21.20 -8.24
C GLY A 103 5.88 -22.13 -7.27
N ASP A 104 4.69 -22.59 -7.67
CA ASP A 104 3.85 -23.47 -6.85
C ASP A 104 3.90 -24.95 -7.27
N GLY A 105 4.66 -25.24 -8.31
CA GLY A 105 4.78 -26.57 -8.88
C GLY A 105 3.60 -27.01 -9.77
N TYR A 106 2.60 -26.16 -10.00
CA TYR A 106 1.40 -26.46 -10.77
C TYR A 106 1.09 -25.44 -11.86
N VAL A 107 0.69 -24.24 -11.45
CA VAL A 107 0.23 -23.16 -12.34
C VAL A 107 1.30 -22.09 -12.52
N ILE A 108 2.12 -21.90 -11.50
CA ILE A 108 3.17 -20.89 -11.49
C ILE A 108 4.50 -21.54 -11.80
N ALA A 109 5.07 -21.16 -12.94
CA ALA A 109 6.40 -21.62 -13.34
C ALA A 109 7.49 -20.99 -12.46
N PRO A 110 8.57 -21.74 -12.20
CA PRO A 110 9.75 -21.19 -11.56
C PRO A 110 10.36 -20.03 -12.35
N ALA A 111 10.91 -19.04 -11.62
CA ALA A 111 11.54 -17.85 -12.20
C ALA A 111 12.92 -17.60 -11.57
N GLY A 112 13.83 -18.57 -11.68
CA GLY A 112 15.13 -18.55 -11.04
C GLY A 112 16.10 -17.44 -11.50
N ASN A 113 15.76 -16.69 -12.54
CA ASN A 113 16.53 -15.56 -13.07
C ASN A 113 16.09 -14.19 -12.51
N LEU A 114 15.15 -14.16 -11.58
CA LEU A 114 14.73 -12.90 -10.95
C LEU A 114 15.90 -12.19 -10.28
N ILE A 115 15.89 -10.86 -10.42
CA ILE A 115 16.82 -9.97 -9.74
C ILE A 115 16.07 -9.16 -8.67
N PRO A 116 16.77 -8.68 -7.62
CA PRO A 116 16.13 -7.88 -6.57
C PRO A 116 15.45 -6.63 -7.12
N GLU A 117 14.29 -6.30 -6.54
CA GLU A 117 13.68 -5.01 -6.75
C GLU A 117 14.45 -3.94 -5.99
N ARG A 118 14.48 -2.75 -6.54
CA ARG A 118 15.13 -1.58 -5.93
C ARG A 118 14.16 -0.42 -5.92
N ASN A 119 14.07 0.25 -4.79
CA ASN A 119 13.25 1.44 -4.61
C ASN A 119 14.09 2.60 -4.13
N THR A 120 14.13 3.68 -4.89
CA THR A 120 14.67 4.96 -4.44
C THR A 120 13.50 5.85 -4.07
N SER A 121 13.45 6.33 -2.83
CA SER A 121 12.36 7.13 -2.30
C SER A 121 12.84 8.44 -1.66
N VAL A 122 12.04 9.48 -1.82
CA VAL A 122 12.21 10.79 -1.18
C VAL A 122 10.86 11.20 -0.64
N ASN A 123 10.79 11.57 0.63
CA ASN A 123 9.59 12.13 1.25
C ASN A 123 9.95 13.42 1.97
N VAL A 124 9.08 14.42 1.87
CA VAL A 124 9.19 15.70 2.58
C VAL A 124 7.81 16.08 3.08
N GLY A 125 7.71 16.44 4.34
CA GLY A 125 6.42 16.77 4.93
C GLY A 125 6.50 17.82 6.03
N MET A 126 5.35 18.38 6.33
CA MET A 126 5.15 19.31 7.44
C MET A 126 3.93 18.87 8.25
N LEU A 127 4.06 18.96 9.56
CA LEU A 127 2.97 18.70 10.50
C LEU A 127 2.79 19.93 11.39
N PHE A 128 1.60 20.51 11.35
CA PHE A 128 1.14 21.52 12.31
C PHE A 128 0.18 20.85 13.30
N ASP A 129 0.48 20.98 14.60
CA ASP A 129 -0.24 20.28 15.66
C ASP A 129 -0.52 21.19 16.84
N LEU A 130 -1.80 21.45 17.10
CA LEU A 130 -2.32 22.20 18.25
C LEU A 130 -2.97 21.28 19.31
N THR A 131 -2.79 19.98 19.22
CA THR A 131 -3.39 19.01 20.14
C THR A 131 -3.00 19.30 21.59
N GLY A 132 -4.00 19.31 22.47
CA GLY A 132 -3.81 19.51 23.92
C GLY A 132 -3.56 20.95 24.38
N LYS A 133 -3.63 21.96 23.50
CA LYS A 133 -3.38 23.38 23.84
C LYS A 133 -4.64 24.24 23.84
N SER A 134 -5.75 23.71 23.36
CA SER A 134 -7.03 24.41 23.26
C SER A 134 -8.15 23.42 23.53
N PRO A 135 -9.37 23.86 23.89
CA PRO A 135 -10.54 22.98 23.82
C PRO A 135 -10.82 22.46 22.40
N SER A 136 -10.20 23.07 21.39
CA SER A 136 -10.26 22.63 19.99
C SER A 136 -8.89 22.14 19.57
N ASN A 137 -8.75 20.84 19.28
CA ASN A 137 -7.54 20.26 18.71
C ASN A 137 -7.56 20.46 17.18
N LEU A 138 -6.40 20.80 16.61
CA LEU A 138 -6.21 20.91 15.17
C LEU A 138 -4.89 20.27 14.78
N GLN A 139 -4.95 19.37 13.82
CA GLN A 139 -3.78 18.77 13.21
C GLN A 139 -3.88 18.91 11.70
N ILE A 140 -2.81 19.41 11.07
CA ILE A 140 -2.69 19.54 9.62
C ILE A 140 -1.37 18.90 9.22
N GLU A 141 -1.43 17.93 8.32
CA GLU A 141 -0.25 17.27 7.79
C GLU A 141 -0.27 17.33 6.26
N VAL A 142 0.88 17.66 5.66
CA VAL A 142 1.09 17.62 4.22
C VAL A 142 2.42 16.93 3.96
N ASN A 143 2.40 15.91 3.09
CA ASN A 143 3.57 15.16 2.67
C ASN A 143 3.65 15.10 1.15
N GLY A 144 4.81 15.44 0.58
CA GLY A 144 5.14 15.15 -0.79
C GLY A 144 6.07 13.94 -0.87
N PHE A 145 5.89 13.10 -1.88
CA PHE A 145 6.71 11.91 -2.06
C PHE A 145 7.10 11.71 -3.52
N TYR A 146 8.25 11.10 -3.69
CA TYR A 146 8.75 10.61 -4.95
C TYR A 146 9.31 9.20 -4.75
N MET A 147 8.98 8.26 -5.63
CA MET A 147 9.53 6.91 -5.65
C MET A 147 9.89 6.50 -7.07
N TYR A 148 11.01 5.81 -7.20
CA TYR A 148 11.46 5.19 -8.43
C TYR A 148 11.77 3.72 -8.17
N LEU A 149 10.92 2.85 -8.73
CA LEU A 149 11.05 1.40 -8.62
C LEU A 149 11.72 0.84 -9.87
N GLN A 150 12.69 -0.03 -9.64
CA GLN A 150 13.41 -0.76 -10.68
C GLN A 150 13.25 -2.26 -10.45
N ASN A 151 13.23 -3.01 -11.54
CA ASN A 151 13.19 -4.47 -11.53
C ASN A 151 11.98 -5.04 -10.78
N MET A 152 10.86 -4.30 -10.73
CA MET A 152 9.67 -4.76 -10.01
C MET A 152 9.25 -6.16 -10.47
N ILE A 153 9.04 -7.05 -9.51
CA ILE A 153 8.60 -8.42 -9.75
C ILE A 153 7.07 -8.42 -9.83
N ARG A 154 6.55 -8.87 -10.96
CA ARG A 154 5.12 -9.02 -11.19
C ARG A 154 4.77 -10.43 -11.63
N PHE A 155 3.61 -10.87 -11.17
CA PHE A 155 2.97 -12.07 -11.69
C PHE A 155 2.38 -11.78 -13.06
N THR A 156 2.77 -12.56 -14.04
CA THR A 156 2.29 -12.47 -15.42
C THR A 156 1.61 -13.77 -15.79
N GLY A 157 0.32 -13.69 -16.13
CA GLY A 157 -0.45 -14.84 -16.57
C GLY A 157 -0.29 -15.08 -18.07
N GLY A 158 -0.04 -16.33 -18.44
CA GLY A 158 -0.12 -16.82 -19.81
C GLY A 158 -1.28 -17.81 -19.96
N PHE A 159 -1.65 -18.14 -21.19
CA PHE A 159 -2.74 -19.09 -21.47
C PHE A 159 -2.48 -20.49 -20.89
N LEU A 160 -1.23 -20.94 -20.89
CA LEU A 160 -0.84 -22.28 -20.42
C LEU A 160 -0.17 -22.24 -19.04
N GLN A 161 0.44 -21.13 -18.67
CA GLN A 161 1.27 -21.02 -17.48
C GLN A 161 1.45 -19.57 -17.07
N SER A 162 1.50 -19.33 -15.78
CA SER A 162 1.83 -18.05 -15.17
C SER A 162 3.25 -18.05 -14.63
N GLN A 163 3.89 -16.91 -14.56
CA GLN A 163 5.26 -16.79 -14.06
C GLN A 163 5.49 -15.41 -13.43
N TYR A 164 6.37 -15.35 -12.43
CA TYR A 164 6.90 -14.08 -11.94
C TYR A 164 8.02 -13.58 -12.84
N GLN A 165 8.06 -12.28 -13.08
CA GLN A 165 9.06 -11.66 -13.95
C GLN A 165 9.38 -10.26 -13.43
N ASN A 166 10.63 -9.81 -13.62
CA ASN A 166 10.97 -8.42 -13.39
C ASN A 166 10.31 -7.56 -14.46
N PHE A 167 9.25 -6.85 -14.08
CA PHE A 167 8.42 -6.07 -15.03
C PHE A 167 9.11 -4.79 -15.53
N GLY A 168 10.15 -4.32 -14.84
CA GLY A 168 10.90 -3.14 -15.26
C GLY A 168 10.78 -1.97 -14.32
N GLU A 169 10.54 -0.77 -14.84
CA GLU A 169 10.71 0.48 -14.12
C GLU A 169 9.42 1.25 -13.98
N MET A 170 9.18 1.80 -12.80
CA MET A 170 8.06 2.70 -12.51
C MET A 170 8.52 3.91 -11.73
N ARG A 171 7.88 5.02 -11.96
CA ARG A 171 8.07 6.25 -11.20
C ARG A 171 6.72 6.73 -10.68
N THR A 172 6.69 7.11 -9.41
CA THR A 172 5.55 7.84 -8.85
C THR A 172 6.02 9.10 -8.16
N PHE A 173 5.20 10.12 -8.22
CA PHE A 173 5.27 11.28 -7.34
C PHE A 173 3.87 11.64 -6.90
N GLY A 174 3.75 12.24 -5.74
CA GLY A 174 2.44 12.61 -5.22
C GLY A 174 2.51 13.52 -4.02
N VAL A 175 1.32 13.91 -3.58
CA VAL A 175 1.10 14.71 -2.38
C VAL A 175 -0.05 14.10 -1.61
N GLU A 176 0.13 14.01 -0.30
CA GLU A 176 -0.90 13.64 0.68
C GLU A 176 -1.15 14.81 1.61
N ALA A 177 -2.40 15.09 1.88
CA ALA A 177 -2.79 16.12 2.85
C ALA A 177 -3.87 15.56 3.77
N GLU A 178 -3.75 15.87 5.05
CA GLU A 178 -4.72 15.51 6.06
C GLU A 178 -4.99 16.68 7.01
N VAL A 179 -6.26 16.89 7.34
CA VAL A 179 -6.71 17.82 8.38
C VAL A 179 -7.64 17.07 9.32
N LYS A 180 -7.36 17.16 10.60
CA LYS A 180 -8.20 16.65 11.70
C LYS A 180 -8.47 17.78 12.67
N ALA A 181 -9.72 17.93 13.09
CA ALA A 181 -10.09 18.97 14.03
C ALA A 181 -11.21 18.53 14.97
N ASP A 182 -11.05 18.84 16.26
CA ASP A 182 -12.16 18.96 17.18
C ASP A 182 -12.74 20.39 17.03
N VAL A 183 -13.76 20.54 16.18
CA VAL A 183 -14.41 21.84 15.92
C VAL A 183 -15.03 22.37 17.18
N THR A 184 -15.60 21.48 17.99
CA THR A 184 -16.07 21.72 19.34
C THR A 184 -15.77 20.49 20.19
N ARG A 185 -16.04 20.58 21.50
CA ARG A 185 -15.95 19.41 22.40
C ARG A 185 -16.89 18.24 22.05
N TRP A 186 -17.80 18.42 21.10
CA TRP A 186 -18.77 17.40 20.68
C TRP A 186 -18.68 17.06 19.21
N LEU A 187 -17.94 17.84 18.43
CA LEU A 187 -17.88 17.72 16.99
C LEU A 187 -16.43 17.59 16.54
N TYR A 188 -16.13 16.43 16.02
CA TYR A 188 -14.87 16.11 15.35
C TYR A 188 -15.08 16.00 13.86
N GLY A 189 -14.11 16.39 13.07
CA GLY A 189 -14.09 16.20 11.63
C GLY A 189 -12.71 15.96 11.08
N TYR A 190 -12.64 15.26 9.96
CA TYR A 190 -11.40 15.06 9.23
C TYR A 190 -11.63 15.10 7.72
N VAL A 191 -10.59 15.48 7.01
CA VAL A 191 -10.50 15.32 5.57
C VAL A 191 -9.07 14.92 5.22
N ASN A 192 -8.93 13.97 4.32
CA ASN A 192 -7.64 13.63 3.72
C ASN A 192 -7.80 13.44 2.21
N ALA A 193 -6.72 13.71 1.49
CA ALA A 193 -6.65 13.49 0.06
C ALA A 193 -5.24 13.06 -0.33
N THR A 194 -5.18 12.16 -1.31
CA THR A 194 -3.94 11.70 -1.93
C THR A 194 -4.04 11.90 -3.43
N TYR A 195 -3.09 12.64 -3.97
CA TYR A 195 -2.82 12.69 -5.40
C TYR A 195 -1.51 11.97 -5.70
N GLN A 196 -1.52 11.06 -6.65
CA GLN A 196 -0.32 10.35 -7.11
C GLN A 196 -0.31 10.17 -8.62
N ASP A 197 0.85 10.31 -9.23
CA ASP A 197 1.04 10.07 -10.67
C ASP A 197 2.07 8.95 -10.86
N LEU A 198 1.58 7.72 -10.93
CA LEU A 198 2.38 6.51 -11.12
C LEU A 198 2.45 6.14 -12.59
N ARG A 199 3.66 6.12 -13.17
CA ARG A 199 3.88 5.90 -14.61
C ARG A 199 4.87 4.79 -14.89
N ASP A 200 4.60 4.07 -15.97
CA ASP A 200 5.56 3.16 -16.60
C ASP A 200 6.70 3.96 -17.23
N THR A 201 7.94 3.68 -16.85
CA THR A 201 9.13 4.37 -17.36
C THR A 201 10.03 3.48 -18.21
N ARG A 202 9.66 2.21 -18.42
CA ARG A 202 10.41 1.27 -19.25
C ARG A 202 10.64 1.83 -20.65
N LYS A 203 11.85 1.68 -21.16
CA LYS A 203 12.21 2.07 -22.53
C LYS A 203 11.81 1.05 -23.57
N TYR A 204 11.91 -0.22 -23.22
CA TYR A 204 11.68 -1.35 -24.11
C TYR A 204 10.68 -2.33 -23.49
N GLU A 205 10.02 -3.11 -24.31
CA GLU A 205 9.27 -4.27 -23.86
C GLU A 205 10.22 -5.29 -23.26
N GLN A 206 9.68 -6.14 -22.41
CA GLN A 206 10.46 -7.10 -21.64
C GLN A 206 11.24 -8.06 -22.55
N ASN A 207 12.53 -8.23 -22.27
CA ASN A 207 13.44 -9.12 -23.00
C ASN A 207 13.54 -8.86 -24.51
N THR A 208 13.22 -7.65 -24.95
CA THR A 208 13.28 -7.26 -26.35
C THR A 208 13.97 -5.90 -26.54
N THR A 209 14.23 -5.55 -27.79
CA THR A 209 14.65 -4.19 -28.20
C THR A 209 13.50 -3.36 -28.77
N VAL A 210 12.28 -3.89 -28.68
CA VAL A 210 11.07 -3.20 -29.15
C VAL A 210 10.73 -2.09 -28.18
N ALA A 211 10.47 -0.88 -28.70
CA ALA A 211 10.09 0.24 -27.89
C ALA A 211 8.78 -0.04 -27.13
N ASN A 212 8.74 0.25 -25.84
CA ASN A 212 7.56 0.05 -25.01
C ASN A 212 6.46 1.07 -25.40
N PRO A 213 5.31 0.63 -25.93
CA PRO A 213 4.23 1.52 -26.33
C PRO A 213 3.53 2.20 -25.15
N THR A 214 3.65 1.64 -23.94
CA THR A 214 3.03 2.16 -22.71
C THR A 214 3.96 3.09 -21.93
N LYS A 215 5.16 3.39 -22.45
CA LYS A 215 6.10 4.29 -21.80
C LYS A 215 5.48 5.66 -21.54
N GLY A 216 5.51 6.09 -20.29
CA GLY A 216 4.92 7.35 -19.84
C GLY A 216 3.42 7.27 -19.53
N SER A 217 2.75 6.16 -19.82
CA SER A 217 1.36 5.95 -19.46
C SER A 217 1.21 5.72 -17.97
N ARG A 218 0.05 6.10 -17.40
CA ARG A 218 -0.30 5.78 -16.01
C ARG A 218 -0.47 4.28 -15.83
N MET A 219 -0.03 3.78 -14.69
CA MET A 219 -0.20 2.38 -14.33
C MET A 219 -1.69 2.07 -14.11
N PRO A 220 -2.21 0.99 -14.69
CA PRO A 220 -3.58 0.57 -14.49
C PRO A 220 -3.83 0.02 -13.08
N ASN A 221 -5.10 -0.02 -12.68
CA ASN A 221 -5.59 -0.47 -11.38
C ASN A 221 -5.06 0.31 -10.17
N ILE A 222 -4.63 1.56 -10.40
CA ILE A 222 -4.12 2.44 -9.35
C ILE A 222 -4.79 3.81 -9.51
N PRO A 223 -5.68 4.18 -8.58
CA PRO A 223 -6.29 5.51 -8.56
C PRO A 223 -5.23 6.59 -8.39
N TYR A 224 -5.35 7.68 -9.15
CA TYR A 224 -4.42 8.81 -9.04
C TYR A 224 -4.92 9.93 -8.12
N LEU A 225 -6.21 9.95 -7.81
CA LEU A 225 -6.80 10.91 -6.88
C LEU A 225 -7.84 10.20 -6.01
N MET A 226 -7.63 10.26 -4.72
CA MET A 226 -8.52 9.73 -3.70
C MET A 226 -8.70 10.75 -2.60
N ALA A 227 -9.88 10.81 -2.01
CA ALA A 227 -10.14 11.65 -0.85
C ALA A 227 -11.13 10.97 0.09
N ASN A 228 -11.00 11.23 1.39
CA ASN A 228 -11.96 10.82 2.39
C ASN A 228 -12.28 12.01 3.30
N ALA A 229 -13.50 12.09 3.76
CA ALA A 229 -13.93 13.05 4.75
C ALA A 229 -14.89 12.39 5.73
N GLY A 230 -14.82 12.77 6.99
CA GLY A 230 -15.73 12.27 7.99
C GLY A 230 -16.05 13.32 9.03
N VAL A 231 -17.21 13.17 9.63
CA VAL A 231 -17.69 13.97 10.73
C VAL A 231 -18.27 13.07 11.81
N GLU A 232 -17.96 13.40 13.05
CA GLU A 232 -18.42 12.68 14.22
C GLU A 232 -18.99 13.67 15.24
N PHE A 233 -20.23 13.43 15.63
CA PHE A 233 -20.83 14.05 16.80
C PHE A 233 -20.79 13.05 17.95
N HIS A 234 -20.26 13.46 19.10
CA HIS A 234 -20.25 12.64 20.31
C HIS A 234 -20.64 13.47 21.52
N LYS A 235 -21.47 12.92 22.37
CA LYS A 235 -21.89 13.59 23.58
C LYS A 235 -22.24 12.60 24.68
N GLU A 236 -21.72 12.88 25.88
CA GLU A 236 -22.09 12.15 27.06
C GLU A 236 -23.47 12.59 27.56
N ASN A 237 -24.23 11.63 28.09
CA ASN A 237 -25.51 11.84 28.77
C ASN A 237 -26.57 12.60 27.92
N LEU A 238 -26.50 12.46 26.59
CA LEU A 238 -27.41 13.15 25.65
C LEU A 238 -28.88 12.81 25.95
N PHE A 239 -29.19 11.56 26.30
CA PHE A 239 -30.54 11.10 26.61
C PHE A 239 -30.83 11.04 28.12
N GLY A 240 -30.14 11.83 28.93
CA GLY A 240 -30.40 12.02 30.34
C GLY A 240 -29.94 10.93 31.31
N GLY A 241 -29.26 9.87 30.80
CA GLY A 241 -28.73 8.78 31.62
C GLY A 241 -27.27 8.99 31.99
N LYS A 242 -26.92 8.84 33.29
CA LYS A 242 -25.52 8.89 33.74
C LYS A 242 -24.72 7.70 33.16
N GLY A 243 -23.52 7.96 32.66
CA GLY A 243 -22.62 6.94 32.12
C GLY A 243 -23.05 6.40 30.74
N MET A 244 -23.82 7.18 30.02
CA MET A 244 -24.17 6.94 28.60
C MET A 244 -23.32 7.83 27.70
N ASN A 245 -22.90 7.29 26.55
CA ASN A 245 -22.25 8.09 25.50
C ASN A 245 -22.89 7.80 24.16
N THR A 246 -23.27 8.88 23.48
CA THR A 246 -23.88 8.83 22.14
C THR A 246 -22.88 9.31 21.13
N ARG A 247 -22.74 8.56 20.04
CA ARG A 247 -21.84 8.87 18.93
C ARG A 247 -22.61 8.68 17.62
N ILE A 248 -22.61 9.71 16.78
CA ILE A 248 -23.15 9.67 15.42
C ILE A 248 -22.04 10.06 14.49
N PHE A 249 -21.78 9.29 13.46
CA PHE A 249 -20.69 9.56 12.52
C PHE A 249 -21.13 9.31 11.09
N SER A 250 -20.52 10.04 10.19
CA SER A 250 -20.68 9.85 8.75
C SER A 250 -19.34 10.02 8.06
N ASP A 251 -19.06 9.13 7.12
CA ASP A 251 -17.85 9.12 6.32
C ASP A 251 -18.22 9.12 4.84
N ALA A 252 -17.44 9.85 4.05
CA ALA A 252 -17.51 9.86 2.60
C ALA A 252 -16.17 9.51 2.00
N SER A 253 -16.17 8.69 0.96
CA SER A 253 -14.98 8.32 0.19
C SER A 253 -15.19 8.69 -1.27
N PHE A 254 -14.17 9.29 -1.85
CA PHE A 254 -14.09 9.68 -3.25
C PHE A 254 -12.90 9.01 -3.92
N VAL A 255 -13.12 8.38 -5.06
CA VAL A 255 -12.07 7.84 -5.92
C VAL A 255 -12.34 8.34 -7.33
N GLU A 256 -11.38 9.04 -7.94
CA GLU A 256 -11.48 9.51 -9.33
C GLU A 256 -11.41 8.35 -10.30
N GLU A 257 -11.95 8.49 -11.51
CA GLU A 257 -11.86 7.45 -12.52
C GLU A 257 -10.39 7.13 -12.86
N TYR A 258 -10.09 5.86 -13.10
CA TYR A 258 -8.74 5.39 -13.40
C TYR A 258 -8.74 4.22 -14.38
N LEU A 259 -7.58 3.92 -14.95
CA LEU A 259 -7.45 2.83 -15.91
C LEU A 259 -7.47 1.47 -15.22
N TYR A 260 -8.16 0.48 -15.82
CA TYR A 260 -8.01 -0.92 -15.40
C TYR A 260 -7.04 -1.72 -16.29
N ASP A 261 -6.70 -1.18 -17.49
CA ASP A 261 -5.68 -1.70 -18.38
C ASP A 261 -5.01 -0.54 -19.12
N PHE A 262 -3.86 -0.79 -19.75
CA PHE A 262 -3.18 0.22 -20.54
C PHE A 262 -4.00 0.60 -21.78
N GLU A 263 -4.22 1.89 -21.98
CA GLU A 263 -4.81 2.41 -23.20
C GLU A 263 -3.73 2.53 -24.28
N GLN A 264 -3.81 1.69 -25.30
CA GLN A 264 -2.93 1.73 -26.46
C GLN A 264 -3.51 2.60 -27.60
N SER A 265 -4.77 3.01 -27.49
CA SER A 265 -5.50 3.80 -28.47
C SER A 265 -6.49 4.71 -27.77
N GLN A 266 -6.68 5.93 -28.29
CA GLN A 266 -7.69 6.87 -27.80
C GLN A 266 -9.15 6.37 -27.90
N PHE A 267 -9.39 5.28 -28.60
CA PHE A 267 -10.71 4.66 -28.76
C PHE A 267 -10.99 3.58 -27.71
N GLN A 268 -10.02 3.22 -26.90
CA GLN A 268 -10.18 2.23 -25.84
C GLN A 268 -10.62 2.92 -24.54
N GLN A 269 -11.74 2.49 -24.00
CA GLN A 269 -12.25 2.98 -22.70
C GLN A 269 -12.00 1.95 -21.61
N HIS A 270 -10.75 1.76 -21.26
CA HIS A 270 -10.33 0.82 -20.22
C HIS A 270 -10.34 1.51 -18.85
N ARG A 271 -11.52 2.03 -18.42
CA ARG A 271 -11.64 2.87 -17.22
C ARG A 271 -12.59 2.29 -16.20
N ILE A 272 -12.19 2.37 -14.95
CA ILE A 272 -13.04 2.20 -13.79
C ILE A 272 -13.63 3.58 -13.47
N PRO A 273 -14.98 3.69 -13.41
CA PRO A 273 -15.63 4.98 -13.25
C PRO A 273 -15.35 5.61 -11.88
N ARG A 274 -15.45 6.94 -11.84
CA ARG A 274 -15.43 7.69 -10.58
C ARG A 274 -16.45 7.15 -9.61
N THR A 275 -16.06 7.07 -8.34
CA THR A 275 -16.92 6.57 -7.27
C THR A 275 -16.97 7.56 -6.11
N ILE A 276 -18.19 7.80 -5.61
CA ILE A 276 -18.44 8.48 -4.35
C ILE A 276 -19.31 7.55 -3.51
N SER A 277 -18.84 7.18 -2.32
CA SER A 277 -19.62 6.39 -1.38
C SER A 277 -19.68 7.09 -0.03
N CYS A 278 -20.86 6.99 0.60
CA CYS A 278 -21.10 7.55 1.92
C CYS A 278 -21.53 6.44 2.87
N SER A 279 -21.13 6.52 4.12
CA SER A 279 -21.59 5.67 5.20
C SER A 279 -22.05 6.51 6.38
N MET A 280 -22.95 5.96 7.20
CA MET A 280 -23.43 6.61 8.41
C MET A 280 -23.60 5.58 9.52
N GLY A 281 -23.20 5.96 10.73
CA GLY A 281 -23.32 5.07 11.87
C GLY A 281 -23.77 5.81 13.13
N PHE A 282 -24.31 5.01 14.03
CA PHE A 282 -24.75 5.42 15.35
C PHE A 282 -24.24 4.41 16.37
N GLU A 283 -23.67 4.90 17.47
CA GLU A 283 -23.28 4.07 18.59
C GLU A 283 -23.80 4.68 19.89
N GLN A 284 -24.41 3.84 20.74
CA GLN A 284 -24.85 4.19 22.07
C GLN A 284 -24.20 3.26 23.10
N SER A 285 -23.50 3.82 24.06
CA SER A 285 -23.01 3.08 25.23
C SER A 285 -23.87 3.29 26.45
N PHE A 286 -23.91 2.27 27.32
CA PHE A 286 -24.67 2.23 28.56
C PHE A 286 -23.80 1.63 29.69
N GLY A 287 -24.25 1.87 30.95
CA GLY A 287 -23.62 1.23 32.11
C GLY A 287 -22.16 1.57 32.29
N ASN A 288 -21.79 2.85 32.15
CA ASN A 288 -20.39 3.33 32.20
C ASN A 288 -19.46 2.58 31.21
N GLY A 289 -19.94 2.40 29.99
CA GLY A 289 -19.17 1.75 28.92
C GLY A 289 -19.05 0.22 29.06
N ARG A 290 -20.05 -0.44 29.66
CA ARG A 290 -20.16 -1.91 29.66
C ARG A 290 -20.91 -2.44 28.46
N TYR A 291 -21.96 -1.78 28.02
CA TYR A 291 -22.82 -2.21 26.91
C TYR A 291 -22.72 -1.20 25.78
N PHE A 292 -22.67 -1.70 24.55
CA PHE A 292 -22.68 -0.88 23.35
C PHE A 292 -23.63 -1.48 22.34
N ILE A 293 -24.45 -0.62 21.75
CA ILE A 293 -25.26 -0.92 20.58
C ILE A 293 -24.79 0.00 19.46
N MET A 294 -24.46 -0.58 18.31
CA MET A 294 -24.00 0.15 17.14
C MET A 294 -24.82 -0.27 15.93
N GLY A 295 -25.31 0.69 15.19
CA GLY A 295 -25.89 0.52 13.86
C GLY A 295 -25.04 1.24 12.82
N ASN A 296 -24.78 0.60 11.69
CA ASN A 296 -24.05 1.21 10.59
C ASN A 296 -24.71 0.89 9.24
N ILE A 297 -24.78 1.88 8.38
CA ILE A 297 -25.22 1.76 6.98
C ILE A 297 -24.00 2.10 6.13
N SER A 298 -23.48 1.12 5.40
CA SER A 298 -22.41 1.34 4.43
C SER A 298 -23.02 1.54 3.04
N ASN A 299 -22.35 2.35 2.23
CA ASN A 299 -22.81 2.73 0.90
C ASN A 299 -24.27 3.23 0.91
N LEU A 300 -24.52 4.29 1.69
CA LEU A 300 -25.85 4.87 1.93
C LEU A 300 -26.59 5.23 0.64
N THR A 301 -25.87 5.68 -0.37
CA THR A 301 -26.38 6.08 -1.69
C THR A 301 -26.66 4.90 -2.62
N ASP A 302 -26.29 3.67 -2.23
CA ASP A 302 -26.36 2.46 -3.05
C ASP A 302 -25.64 2.59 -4.40
N THR A 303 -24.53 3.30 -4.40
CA THR A 303 -23.69 3.51 -5.58
C THR A 303 -23.03 2.20 -5.96
N GLN A 304 -23.04 1.84 -7.25
CA GLN A 304 -22.28 0.71 -7.73
C GLN A 304 -20.78 1.05 -7.69
N ILE A 305 -20.04 0.38 -6.82
CA ILE A 305 -18.61 0.55 -6.64
C ILE A 305 -17.89 -0.57 -7.38
N ILE A 306 -17.01 -0.21 -8.30
CA ILE A 306 -16.15 -1.15 -9.02
C ILE A 306 -14.71 -0.83 -8.61
N SER A 307 -14.06 -1.74 -7.90
CA SER A 307 -12.66 -1.56 -7.47
C SER A 307 -11.65 -2.15 -8.46
N GLU A 308 -12.06 -3.18 -9.18
CA GLU A 308 -11.31 -3.83 -10.25
C GLU A 308 -12.26 -4.13 -11.40
N PHE A 309 -11.73 -4.26 -12.61
CA PHE A 309 -12.56 -4.61 -13.76
C PHE A 309 -13.40 -5.87 -13.50
N ASN A 310 -14.70 -5.74 -13.74
CA ASN A 310 -15.69 -6.81 -13.58
C ASN A 310 -15.88 -7.36 -12.15
N ARG A 311 -15.44 -6.62 -11.12
CA ARG A 311 -15.61 -6.98 -9.71
C ARG A 311 -16.34 -5.87 -8.94
N PRO A 312 -17.68 -5.84 -9.01
CA PRO A 312 -18.45 -4.91 -8.20
C PRO A 312 -18.37 -5.29 -6.72
N LEU A 313 -18.24 -4.28 -5.87
CA LEU A 313 -18.37 -4.43 -4.43
C LEU A 313 -19.84 -4.54 -4.02
N PRO A 314 -20.15 -5.05 -2.81
CA PRO A 314 -21.50 -5.07 -2.29
C PRO A 314 -22.14 -3.68 -2.31
N GLY A 315 -23.42 -3.61 -2.65
CA GLY A 315 -24.23 -2.39 -2.56
C GLY A 315 -24.45 -1.96 -1.11
N ARG A 316 -25.55 -1.26 -0.85
CA ARG A 316 -25.92 -0.83 0.50
C ARG A 316 -26.00 -2.01 1.46
N SER A 317 -25.36 -1.88 2.61
CA SER A 317 -25.38 -2.89 3.65
C SER A 317 -25.69 -2.30 5.02
N PHE A 318 -26.36 -3.08 5.85
CA PHE A 318 -26.73 -2.71 7.21
C PHE A 318 -26.05 -3.65 8.20
N THR A 319 -25.42 -3.09 9.21
CA THR A 319 -24.79 -3.86 10.28
C THR A 319 -25.29 -3.38 11.63
N VAL A 320 -25.71 -4.33 12.47
CA VAL A 320 -26.00 -4.07 13.88
C VAL A 320 -25.05 -4.90 14.72
N ARG A 321 -24.40 -4.27 15.69
CA ARG A 321 -23.46 -4.91 16.61
C ARG A 321 -23.83 -4.60 18.05
N PHE A 322 -23.84 -5.66 18.86
CA PHE A 322 -23.89 -5.55 20.30
C PHE A 322 -22.53 -5.96 20.87
N ARG A 323 -22.00 -5.17 21.81
CA ARG A 323 -20.76 -5.46 22.52
C ARG A 323 -20.93 -5.34 24.02
N TYR A 324 -20.47 -6.32 24.74
CA TYR A 324 -20.39 -6.31 26.20
C TYR A 324 -18.92 -6.35 26.64
N VAL A 325 -18.55 -5.49 27.59
CA VAL A 325 -17.22 -5.43 28.16
C VAL A 325 -17.26 -5.95 29.59
N PHE A 326 -16.60 -7.07 29.82
CA PHE A 326 -16.37 -7.61 31.16
C PHE A 326 -15.35 -6.70 31.87
N LYS A 327 -15.72 -6.19 33.04
CA LYS A 327 -14.83 -5.41 33.90
C LYS A 327 -14.63 -6.15 35.21
#